data_f76ab678a8e664dca92d04a6c48d9f5d
#
_entry.id   f76ab678a8e664dca92d04a6c48d9f5d
#
_cell.length_a   1.000
_cell.length_b   1.000
_cell.length_c   1.000
_cell.angle_alpha   90.00
_cell.angle_beta   90.00
_cell.angle_gamma   90.00
#
_symmetry.space_group_name_H-M   'P 1'
#
loop_
_entity.id
_entity.type
_entity.pdbx_description
1 polymer ?
#
loop_
_entity_poly.entity_id
_entity_poly.type
_entity_poly.pdbx_seq_one_letter_code
_entity_poly.pdbx_strand_id
1 'polypeptide(L)'
;MTNNKTKGFLLGAIAAASYGMNPLFTLPLYSAGMSVDSVLFYRYALAIVVLGIMMKMQKQSFAIKKADVLPLCIMGLLFSFSSLFLFMSYNYMDAGIASTILFVYPVLVAIIMAVVFKEKVSPVTMFSIALAFVGISLLCKSPGGQTLSLVGITFVFLSSLSYAIYIVGVNRSSLKDMPIAKLTFYVLLFGLSVYVVRLKFCTGLQPIPTLSLIHISEPTRLGMISY
;
A
#
# COMPACT_ATOMS: atom_id res chain seq x y z
N MET A 1 32.49 3.81 2.60
CA MET A 1 31.20 4.54 2.53
C MET A 1 30.34 4.19 1.30
N THR A 2 30.91 3.78 0.19
CA THR A 2 30.20 3.38 -1.05
C THR A 2 29.30 2.14 -0.89
N ASN A 3 29.72 1.15 -0.11
CA ASN A 3 29.02 -0.12 0.04
C ASN A 3 27.62 0.01 0.69
N ASN A 4 27.41 0.93 1.63
CA ASN A 4 26.13 1.14 2.30
C ASN A 4 25.09 1.85 1.41
N LYS A 5 25.54 2.77 0.54
CA LYS A 5 24.66 3.45 -0.43
C LYS A 5 24.18 2.49 -1.51
N THR A 6 25.09 1.68 -2.07
CA THR A 6 24.76 0.66 -3.08
C THR A 6 23.81 -0.40 -2.51
N LYS A 7 24.04 -0.86 -1.27
CA LYS A 7 23.13 -1.78 -0.58
C LYS A 7 21.76 -1.18 -0.35
N GLY A 8 21.69 0.09 0.06
CA GLY A 8 20.41 0.80 0.24
C GLY A 8 19.64 0.94 -1.08
N PHE A 9 20.34 1.26 -2.17
CA PHE A 9 19.74 1.38 -3.50
C PHE A 9 19.19 0.03 -4.00
N LEU A 10 19.96 -1.04 -3.83
CA LEU A 10 19.55 -2.40 -4.22
C LEU A 10 18.32 -2.87 -3.43
N LEU A 11 18.32 -2.67 -2.11
CA LEU A 11 17.17 -3.00 -1.26
C LEU A 11 15.93 -2.18 -1.64
N GLY A 12 16.10 -0.90 -1.97
CA GLY A 12 15.03 -0.04 -2.46
C GLY A 12 14.45 -0.53 -3.79
N ALA A 13 15.31 -0.94 -4.73
CA ALA A 13 14.89 -1.50 -6.02
C ALA A 13 14.11 -2.82 -5.84
N ILE A 14 14.58 -3.73 -4.98
CA ILE A 14 13.89 -4.98 -4.66
C ILE A 14 12.52 -4.69 -4.01
N ALA A 15 12.46 -3.74 -3.08
CA ALA A 15 11.20 -3.34 -2.45
C ALA A 15 10.20 -2.75 -3.46
N ALA A 16 10.67 -1.90 -4.37
CA ALA A 16 9.84 -1.33 -5.43
C ALA A 16 9.32 -2.40 -6.40
N ALA A 17 10.17 -3.34 -6.82
CA ALA A 17 9.78 -4.47 -7.66
C ALA A 17 8.74 -5.34 -6.96
N SER A 18 8.95 -5.69 -5.68
CA SER A 18 8.01 -6.47 -4.87
C SER A 18 6.65 -5.75 -4.72
N TYR A 19 6.68 -4.42 -4.58
CA TYR A 19 5.45 -3.63 -4.52
C TYR A 19 4.71 -3.64 -5.87
N GLY A 20 5.42 -3.51 -6.99
CA GLY A 20 4.85 -3.58 -8.33
C GLY A 20 4.22 -4.94 -8.68
N MET A 21 4.66 -6.02 -8.04
CA MET A 21 4.08 -7.36 -8.21
C MET A 21 2.72 -7.53 -7.47
N ASN A 22 2.31 -6.56 -6.68
CA ASN A 22 1.09 -6.61 -5.87
C ASN A 22 -0.18 -6.98 -6.66
N PRO A 23 -0.46 -6.34 -7.82
CA PRO A 23 -1.62 -6.70 -8.64
C PRO A 23 -1.57 -8.12 -9.18
N LEU A 24 -0.38 -8.63 -9.52
CA LEU A 24 -0.21 -9.98 -10.07
C LEU A 24 -0.72 -11.08 -9.14
N PHE A 25 -0.56 -10.89 -7.82
CA PHE A 25 -1.08 -11.84 -6.83
C PHE A 25 -2.51 -11.55 -6.40
N THR A 26 -2.99 -10.33 -6.57
CA THR A 26 -4.33 -9.92 -6.11
C THR A 26 -5.41 -10.19 -7.14
N LEU A 27 -5.15 -9.88 -8.42
CA LEU A 27 -6.16 -10.01 -9.48
C LEU A 27 -6.65 -11.45 -9.69
N PRO A 28 -5.79 -12.49 -9.64
CA PRO A 28 -6.26 -13.87 -9.71
C PRO A 28 -7.20 -14.27 -8.56
N LEU A 29 -6.97 -13.72 -7.35
CA LEU A 29 -7.85 -13.98 -6.21
C LEU A 29 -9.22 -13.32 -6.40
N TYR A 30 -9.25 -12.13 -7.00
CA TYR A 30 -10.53 -11.46 -7.35
C TYR A 30 -11.27 -12.21 -8.44
N SER A 31 -10.58 -12.71 -9.48
CA SER A 31 -11.20 -13.54 -10.52
C SER A 31 -11.72 -14.86 -9.98
N ALA A 32 -11.15 -15.37 -8.87
CA ALA A 32 -11.65 -16.53 -8.14
C ALA A 32 -12.81 -16.21 -7.19
N GLY A 33 -13.31 -14.96 -7.17
CA GLY A 33 -14.46 -14.53 -6.36
C GLY A 33 -14.14 -14.13 -4.93
N MET A 34 -12.85 -13.98 -4.56
CA MET A 34 -12.49 -13.50 -3.23
C MET A 34 -12.83 -12.01 -3.06
N SER A 35 -13.42 -11.67 -1.92
CA SER A 35 -13.66 -10.27 -1.55
C SER A 35 -12.38 -9.53 -1.20
N VAL A 36 -12.35 -8.22 -1.45
CA VAL A 36 -11.24 -7.32 -1.10
C VAL A 36 -10.83 -7.48 0.37
N ASP A 37 -11.83 -7.54 1.27
CA ASP A 37 -11.61 -7.65 2.70
C ASP A 37 -10.91 -8.95 3.10
N SER A 38 -11.30 -10.09 2.48
CA SER A 38 -10.65 -11.39 2.73
C SER A 38 -9.20 -11.41 2.24
N VAL A 39 -8.92 -10.86 1.05
CA VAL A 39 -7.57 -10.77 0.52
C VAL A 39 -6.67 -9.92 1.42
N LEU A 40 -7.16 -8.76 1.85
CA LEU A 40 -6.41 -7.85 2.73
C LEU A 40 -6.20 -8.46 4.12
N PHE A 41 -7.21 -9.14 4.67
CA PHE A 41 -7.07 -9.86 5.94
C PHE A 41 -5.93 -10.87 5.90
N TYR A 42 -5.90 -11.76 4.91
CA TYR A 42 -4.83 -12.75 4.79
C TYR A 42 -3.45 -12.12 4.60
N ARG A 43 -3.37 -11.06 3.79
CA ARG A 43 -2.12 -10.33 3.57
C ARG A 43 -1.57 -9.71 4.85
N TYR A 44 -2.43 -9.04 5.61
CA TYR A 44 -2.04 -8.42 6.88
C TYR A 44 -1.66 -9.49 7.92
N ALA A 45 -2.46 -10.54 8.05
CA ALA A 45 -2.18 -11.63 8.98
C ALA A 45 -0.83 -12.30 8.67
N LEU A 46 -0.57 -12.64 7.39
CA LEU A 46 0.68 -13.25 6.98
C LEU A 46 1.87 -12.30 7.22
N ALA A 47 1.74 -11.02 6.88
CA ALA A 47 2.79 -10.04 7.09
C ALA A 47 3.11 -9.84 8.58
N ILE A 48 2.10 -9.84 9.46
CA ILE A 48 2.28 -9.76 10.92
C ILE A 48 3.07 -10.98 11.42
N VAL A 49 2.75 -12.19 10.96
CA VAL A 49 3.47 -13.41 11.35
C VAL A 49 4.94 -13.33 10.91
N VAL A 50 5.19 -12.98 9.64
CA VAL A 50 6.55 -12.85 9.10
C VAL A 50 7.36 -11.78 9.85
N LEU A 51 6.79 -10.60 10.08
CA LEU A 51 7.44 -9.53 10.83
C LEU A 51 7.68 -9.90 12.29
N GLY A 52 6.73 -10.59 12.93
CA GLY A 52 6.90 -11.11 14.30
C GLY A 52 8.06 -12.08 14.42
N ILE A 53 8.19 -13.03 13.47
CA ILE A 53 9.32 -13.95 13.40
C ILE A 53 10.63 -13.17 13.18
N MET A 54 10.64 -12.22 12.24
CA MET A 54 11.81 -11.41 11.93
C MET A 54 12.26 -10.58 13.14
N MET A 55 11.34 -9.95 13.86
CA MET A 55 11.64 -9.20 15.09
C MET A 55 12.24 -10.12 16.18
N LYS A 56 11.68 -11.33 16.33
CA LYS A 56 12.20 -12.32 17.28
C LYS A 56 13.62 -12.76 16.91
N MET A 57 13.88 -13.04 15.63
CA MET A 57 15.23 -13.40 15.15
C MET A 57 16.23 -12.25 15.34
N GLN A 58 15.81 -11.01 15.16
CA GLN A 58 16.64 -9.82 15.39
C GLN A 58 16.73 -9.42 16.86
N LYS A 59 16.14 -10.20 17.77
CA LYS A 59 16.09 -9.92 19.22
C LYS A 59 15.54 -8.52 19.56
N GLN A 60 14.65 -8.01 18.72
CA GLN A 60 13.99 -6.72 18.98
C GLN A 60 12.90 -6.87 20.03
N SER A 61 12.81 -5.88 20.93
CA SER A 61 11.79 -5.87 21.97
C SER A 61 10.41 -5.55 21.40
N PHE A 62 9.42 -6.37 21.75
CA PHE A 62 8.01 -6.10 21.45
C PHE A 62 7.35 -5.07 22.37
N ALA A 63 8.04 -4.65 23.44
CA ALA A 63 7.47 -3.70 24.39
C ALA A 63 7.23 -2.33 23.73
N ILE A 64 6.03 -1.78 23.86
CA ILE A 64 5.66 -0.43 23.41
C ILE A 64 5.34 0.46 24.63
N LYS A 65 5.61 1.74 24.52
CA LYS A 65 5.23 2.72 25.53
C LYS A 65 3.72 2.96 25.43
N LYS A 66 3.03 3.14 26.54
CA LYS A 66 1.58 3.43 26.53
C LYS A 66 1.24 4.67 25.70
N ALA A 67 2.13 5.68 25.69
CA ALA A 67 1.97 6.88 24.88
C ALA A 67 2.00 6.63 23.36
N ASP A 68 2.65 5.57 22.90
CA ASP A 68 2.77 5.25 21.47
C ASP A 68 1.58 4.43 20.95
N VAL A 69 0.76 3.85 21.83
CA VAL A 69 -0.37 2.99 21.45
C VAL A 69 -1.39 3.75 20.61
N LEU A 70 -1.80 4.94 21.06
CA LEU A 70 -2.79 5.75 20.34
C LEU A 70 -2.27 6.22 18.97
N PRO A 71 -1.06 6.80 18.84
CA PRO A 71 -0.48 7.09 17.54
C PRO A 71 -0.39 5.86 16.63
N LEU A 72 0.06 4.71 17.13
CA LEU A 72 0.13 3.47 16.35
C LEU A 72 -1.24 3.00 15.86
N CYS A 73 -2.27 3.11 16.69
CA CYS A 73 -3.64 2.77 16.33
C CYS A 73 -4.12 3.68 15.17
N ILE A 74 -3.97 5.01 15.30
CA ILE A 74 -4.36 5.96 14.26
C ILE A 74 -3.60 5.69 12.96
N MET A 75 -2.29 5.47 13.04
CA MET A 75 -1.46 5.17 11.85
C MET A 75 -1.85 3.83 11.23
N GLY A 76 -2.20 2.82 12.04
CA GLY A 76 -2.71 1.53 11.57
C GLY A 76 -4.03 1.65 10.82
N LEU A 77 -4.96 2.43 11.33
CA LEU A 77 -6.23 2.72 10.67
C LEU A 77 -6.01 3.44 9.33
N LEU A 78 -5.21 4.51 9.31
CA LEU A 78 -4.92 5.26 8.09
C LEU A 78 -4.27 4.38 7.02
N PHE A 79 -3.31 3.55 7.40
CA PHE A 79 -2.64 2.62 6.49
C PHE A 79 -3.61 1.56 5.94
N SER A 80 -4.50 1.04 6.77
CA SER A 80 -5.52 0.07 6.34
C SER A 80 -6.57 0.68 5.45
N PHE A 81 -7.04 1.89 5.73
CA PHE A 81 -7.96 2.59 4.83
C PHE A 81 -7.30 2.90 3.48
N SER A 82 -6.02 3.31 3.48
CA SER A 82 -5.27 3.48 2.24
C SER A 82 -5.25 2.18 1.42
N SER A 83 -4.87 1.06 2.05
CA SER A 83 -4.86 -0.24 1.37
C SER A 83 -6.26 -0.65 0.88
N LEU A 84 -7.28 -0.45 1.71
CA LEU A 84 -8.66 -0.78 1.36
C LEU A 84 -9.13 -0.02 0.12
N PHE A 85 -8.95 1.30 0.11
CA PHE A 85 -9.36 2.13 -1.02
C PHE A 85 -8.61 1.79 -2.30
N LEU A 86 -7.29 1.53 -2.22
CA LEU A 86 -6.52 1.09 -3.37
C LEU A 86 -7.05 -0.22 -3.94
N PHE A 87 -7.28 -1.21 -3.09
CA PHE A 87 -7.74 -2.53 -3.52
C PHE A 87 -9.20 -2.51 -4.01
N MET A 88 -10.04 -1.64 -3.45
CA MET A 88 -11.38 -1.40 -3.98
C MET A 88 -11.34 -0.77 -5.38
N SER A 89 -10.37 0.12 -5.66
CA SER A 89 -10.25 0.75 -6.97
C SER A 89 -9.99 -0.25 -8.11
N TYR A 90 -9.33 -1.38 -7.82
CA TYR A 90 -9.06 -2.45 -8.80
C TYR A 90 -10.32 -3.11 -9.37
N ASN A 91 -11.48 -2.94 -8.70
CA ASN A 91 -12.77 -3.38 -9.24
C ASN A 91 -13.37 -2.39 -10.26
N TYR A 92 -12.84 -1.17 -10.35
CA TYR A 92 -13.39 -0.10 -11.18
C TYR A 92 -12.46 0.38 -12.28
N MET A 93 -11.17 0.03 -12.20
CA MET A 93 -10.15 0.43 -13.17
C MET A 93 -8.99 -0.56 -13.17
N ASP A 94 -8.16 -0.48 -14.21
CA ASP A 94 -6.93 -1.28 -14.28
C ASP A 94 -6.02 -1.05 -13.08
N ALA A 95 -5.51 -2.14 -12.50
CA ALA A 95 -4.70 -2.10 -11.30
C ALA A 95 -3.34 -1.43 -11.53
N GLY A 96 -2.79 -1.48 -12.75
CA GLY A 96 -1.58 -0.78 -13.14
C GLY A 96 -1.80 0.74 -13.17
N ILE A 97 -2.92 1.19 -13.73
CA ILE A 97 -3.33 2.60 -13.75
C ILE A 97 -3.57 3.08 -12.31
N ALA A 98 -4.35 2.34 -11.53
CA ALA A 98 -4.62 2.67 -10.13
C ALA A 98 -3.33 2.80 -9.31
N SER A 99 -2.41 1.85 -9.45
CA SER A 99 -1.12 1.85 -8.77
C SER A 99 -0.24 3.04 -9.20
N THR A 100 -0.32 3.45 -10.47
CA THR A 100 0.41 4.63 -10.96
C THR A 100 -0.16 5.92 -10.40
N ILE A 101 -1.49 6.07 -10.37
CA ILE A 101 -2.15 7.25 -9.78
C ILE A 101 -1.87 7.33 -8.28
N LEU A 102 -1.70 6.20 -7.59
CA LEU A 102 -1.32 6.19 -6.17
C LEU A 102 -0.04 6.99 -5.91
N PHE A 103 0.91 7.00 -6.85
CA PHE A 103 2.15 7.80 -6.73
C PHE A 103 1.94 9.31 -6.69
N VAL A 104 0.69 9.79 -6.67
CA VAL A 104 0.37 11.19 -6.27
C VAL A 104 0.65 11.43 -4.78
N TYR A 105 0.75 10.37 -3.94
CA TYR A 105 0.95 10.55 -2.50
C TYR A 105 2.17 11.43 -2.11
N PRO A 106 3.34 11.41 -2.78
CA PRO A 106 4.45 12.29 -2.42
C PRO A 106 4.11 13.76 -2.65
N VAL A 107 3.28 14.05 -3.66
CA VAL A 107 2.75 15.39 -3.92
C VAL A 107 1.88 15.84 -2.75
N LEU A 108 0.97 14.98 -2.31
CA LEU A 108 0.10 15.26 -1.16
C LEU A 108 0.91 15.43 0.13
N VAL A 109 1.97 14.63 0.33
CA VAL A 109 2.92 14.81 1.45
C VAL A 109 3.55 16.20 1.39
N ALA A 110 4.07 16.61 0.22
CA ALA A 110 4.68 17.93 0.06
C ALA A 110 3.68 19.07 0.33
N ILE A 111 2.45 18.95 -0.12
CA ILE A 111 1.37 19.91 0.14
C ILE A 111 1.06 19.97 1.65
N ILE A 112 0.88 18.85 2.31
CA ILE A 112 0.61 18.80 3.76
C ILE A 112 1.76 19.44 4.53
N MET A 113 3.01 19.13 4.17
CA MET A 113 4.20 19.70 4.83
C MET A 113 4.27 21.23 4.63
N ALA A 114 3.96 21.72 3.44
CA ALA A 114 3.95 23.16 3.15
C ALA A 114 2.81 23.90 3.87
N VAL A 115 1.59 23.35 3.84
CA VAL A 115 0.39 24.03 4.37
C VAL A 115 0.31 23.90 5.89
N VAL A 116 0.47 22.70 6.43
CA VAL A 116 0.28 22.44 7.88
C VAL A 116 1.53 22.81 8.67
N PHE A 117 2.71 22.47 8.17
CA PHE A 117 3.99 22.67 8.88
C PHE A 117 4.78 23.88 8.39
N LYS A 118 4.25 24.60 7.37
CA LYS A 118 4.86 25.81 6.79
C LYS A 118 6.30 25.59 6.32
N GLU A 119 6.62 24.37 5.89
CA GLU A 119 7.93 24.05 5.33
C GLU A 119 8.06 24.61 3.91
N LYS A 120 9.26 25.09 3.58
CA LYS A 120 9.56 25.58 2.23
C LYS A 120 9.69 24.38 1.29
N VAL A 121 8.86 24.37 0.24
CA VAL A 121 8.96 23.35 -0.82
C VAL A 121 10.19 23.64 -1.67
N SER A 122 11.07 22.64 -1.80
CA SER A 122 12.26 22.78 -2.64
C SER A 122 11.87 22.91 -4.12
N PRO A 123 12.60 23.72 -4.93
CA PRO A 123 12.37 23.77 -6.39
C PRO A 123 12.46 22.39 -7.06
N VAL A 124 13.33 21.51 -6.56
CA VAL A 124 13.46 20.12 -7.04
C VAL A 124 12.15 19.35 -6.78
N THR A 125 11.55 19.54 -5.62
CA THR A 125 10.25 18.91 -5.28
C THR A 125 9.16 19.43 -6.21
N MET A 126 9.10 20.72 -6.50
CA MET A 126 8.13 21.30 -7.43
C MET A 126 8.29 20.73 -8.84
N PHE A 127 9.52 20.61 -9.32
CA PHE A 127 9.81 20.01 -10.62
C PHE A 127 9.38 18.53 -10.66
N SER A 128 9.65 17.76 -9.61
CA SER A 128 9.24 16.36 -9.49
C SER A 128 7.71 16.20 -9.49
N ILE A 129 7.01 17.12 -8.83
CA ILE A 129 5.53 17.19 -8.83
C ILE A 129 5.01 17.43 -10.24
N ALA A 130 5.56 18.43 -10.95
CA ALA A 130 5.16 18.73 -12.33
C ALA A 130 5.39 17.52 -13.25
N LEU A 131 6.54 16.86 -13.13
CA LEU A 131 6.87 15.66 -13.91
C LEU A 131 5.91 14.49 -13.63
N ALA A 132 5.51 14.31 -12.36
CA ALA A 132 4.53 13.29 -11.98
C ALA A 132 3.16 13.57 -12.61
N PHE A 133 2.69 14.83 -12.62
CA PHE A 133 1.42 15.20 -13.29
C PHE A 133 1.47 14.96 -14.80
N VAL A 134 2.60 15.28 -15.45
CA VAL A 134 2.78 14.98 -16.88
C VAL A 134 2.70 13.46 -17.12
N GLY A 135 3.39 12.65 -16.32
CA GLY A 135 3.36 11.19 -16.43
C GLY A 135 1.93 10.62 -16.29
N ILE A 136 1.18 11.07 -15.29
CA ILE A 136 -0.21 10.65 -15.09
C ILE A 136 -1.10 11.10 -16.26
N SER A 137 -0.92 12.34 -16.76
CA SER A 137 -1.70 12.84 -17.88
C SER A 137 -1.47 12.07 -19.17
N LEU A 138 -0.23 11.59 -19.40
CA LEU A 138 0.10 10.73 -20.53
C LEU A 138 -0.57 9.34 -20.39
N LEU A 139 -0.60 8.81 -19.18
CA LEU A 139 -1.25 7.53 -18.89
C LEU A 139 -2.77 7.59 -19.14
N CYS A 140 -3.41 8.71 -18.79
CA CYS A 140 -4.84 8.93 -19.03
C CYS A 140 -5.21 8.99 -20.52
N LYS A 141 -4.26 9.24 -21.40
CA LYS A 141 -4.44 9.34 -22.86
C LYS A 141 -4.09 8.05 -23.61
N SER A 142 -3.77 6.96 -22.91
CA SER A 142 -3.38 5.71 -23.54
C SER A 142 -4.51 5.13 -24.41
N PRO A 143 -4.24 4.66 -25.65
CA PRO A 143 -5.25 4.30 -26.66
C PRO A 143 -6.08 3.04 -26.35
N GLY A 144 -5.90 2.44 -25.19
CA GLY A 144 -6.55 1.16 -24.83
C GLY A 144 -8.04 1.22 -24.48
N GLY A 145 -8.70 2.38 -24.63
CA GLY A 145 -10.18 2.49 -24.50
C GLY A 145 -10.76 2.15 -23.12
N GLN A 146 -9.95 1.88 -22.12
CA GLN A 146 -10.44 1.66 -20.75
C GLN A 146 -10.87 2.99 -20.16
N THR A 147 -12.17 3.16 -20.00
CA THR A 147 -12.76 4.34 -19.38
C THR A 147 -12.27 4.44 -17.93
N LEU A 148 -11.53 5.50 -17.66
CA LEU A 148 -11.16 5.86 -16.29
C LEU A 148 -12.45 6.05 -15.48
N SER A 149 -12.78 5.08 -14.64
CA SER A 149 -13.93 5.20 -13.76
C SER A 149 -13.69 6.32 -12.75
N LEU A 150 -14.57 7.30 -12.71
CA LEU A 150 -14.52 8.40 -11.73
C LEU A 150 -14.52 7.84 -10.30
N VAL A 151 -15.26 6.76 -10.07
CA VAL A 151 -15.31 6.06 -8.78
C VAL A 151 -13.95 5.46 -8.44
N GLY A 152 -13.28 4.80 -9.40
CA GLY A 152 -11.94 4.26 -9.23
C GLY A 152 -10.92 5.34 -8.90
N ILE A 153 -10.92 6.46 -9.62
CA ILE A 153 -10.05 7.62 -9.35
C ILE A 153 -10.27 8.16 -7.94
N THR A 154 -11.54 8.30 -7.52
CA THR A 154 -11.87 8.79 -6.17
C THR A 154 -11.30 7.86 -5.10
N PHE A 155 -11.42 6.55 -5.26
CA PHE A 155 -10.82 5.58 -4.34
C PHE A 155 -9.30 5.69 -4.29
N VAL A 156 -8.62 5.80 -5.44
CA VAL A 156 -7.16 5.94 -5.46
C VAL A 156 -6.72 7.25 -4.82
N PHE A 157 -7.45 8.35 -5.05
CA PHE A 157 -7.15 9.63 -4.42
C PHE A 157 -7.31 9.57 -2.90
N LEU A 158 -8.39 8.96 -2.38
CA LEU A 158 -8.59 8.73 -0.95
C LEU A 158 -7.49 7.83 -0.36
N SER A 159 -7.08 6.80 -1.11
CA SER A 159 -5.94 5.96 -0.74
C SER A 159 -4.65 6.77 -0.62
N SER A 160 -4.32 7.57 -1.64
CA SER A 160 -3.13 8.42 -1.67
C SER A 160 -3.13 9.44 -0.53
N LEU A 161 -4.28 10.05 -0.24
CA LEU A 161 -4.43 11.02 0.83
C LEU A 161 -4.24 10.36 2.21
N SER A 162 -4.88 9.22 2.45
CA SER A 162 -4.73 8.46 3.69
C SER A 162 -3.27 8.03 3.91
N TYR A 163 -2.60 7.61 2.85
CA TYR A 163 -1.20 7.22 2.89
C TYR A 163 -0.27 8.41 3.14
N ALA A 164 -0.55 9.56 2.51
CA ALA A 164 0.22 10.79 2.74
C ALA A 164 0.11 11.25 4.21
N ILE A 165 -1.10 11.24 4.77
CA ILE A 165 -1.32 11.57 6.20
C ILE A 165 -0.59 10.57 7.10
N TYR A 166 -0.63 9.27 6.77
CA TYR A 166 0.12 8.24 7.49
C TYR A 166 1.63 8.55 7.50
N ILE A 167 2.24 8.83 6.34
CA ILE A 167 3.68 9.13 6.25
C ILE A 167 4.03 10.37 7.07
N VAL A 168 3.27 11.45 6.92
CA VAL A 168 3.49 12.68 7.68
C VAL A 168 3.31 12.43 9.18
N GLY A 169 2.26 11.70 9.56
CA GLY A 169 1.96 11.37 10.94
C GLY A 169 3.08 10.56 11.60
N VAL A 170 3.62 9.54 10.94
CA VAL A 170 4.76 8.78 11.44
C VAL A 170 5.99 9.67 11.64
N ASN A 171 6.31 10.52 10.65
CA ASN A 171 7.49 11.37 10.69
C ASN A 171 7.40 12.50 11.72
N ARG A 172 6.19 12.91 12.13
CA ARG A 172 5.96 14.02 13.07
C ARG A 172 5.52 13.57 14.46
N SER A 173 5.36 12.28 14.68
CA SER A 173 5.01 11.71 15.98
C SER A 173 6.21 11.10 16.70
N SER A 174 5.99 10.64 17.93
CA SER A 174 6.96 9.85 18.71
C SER A 174 7.42 8.55 18.02
N LEU A 175 6.72 8.16 16.94
CA LEU A 175 7.00 6.94 16.21
C LEU A 175 8.22 7.04 15.28
N LYS A 176 8.72 8.26 15.00
CA LYS A 176 9.84 8.52 14.10
C LYS A 176 11.09 7.72 14.45
N ASP A 177 11.37 7.60 15.74
CA ASP A 177 12.59 6.93 16.24
C ASP A 177 12.39 5.43 16.50
N MET A 178 11.19 4.90 16.21
CA MET A 178 10.88 3.48 16.37
C MET A 178 11.52 2.65 15.25
N PRO A 179 12.10 1.47 15.55
CA PRO A 179 12.61 0.56 14.52
C PRO A 179 11.51 0.23 13.49
N ILE A 180 11.86 0.31 12.19
CA ILE A 180 10.89 0.17 11.08
C ILE A 180 10.10 -1.14 11.17
N ALA A 181 10.76 -2.26 11.47
CA ALA A 181 10.09 -3.56 11.58
C ALA A 181 9.02 -3.55 12.68
N LYS A 182 9.34 -2.95 13.83
CA LYS A 182 8.42 -2.82 14.96
C LYS A 182 7.26 -1.87 14.64
N LEU A 183 7.55 -0.73 14.05
CA LEU A 183 6.52 0.21 13.58
C LEU A 183 5.55 -0.49 12.63
N THR A 184 6.07 -1.14 11.59
CA THR A 184 5.25 -1.83 10.59
C THR A 184 4.44 -2.96 11.21
N PHE A 185 5.03 -3.75 12.11
CA PHE A 185 4.32 -4.82 12.82
C PHE A 185 3.08 -4.28 13.55
N TYR A 186 3.21 -3.22 14.34
CA TYR A 186 2.08 -2.66 15.10
C TYR A 186 1.08 -1.92 14.21
N VAL A 187 1.53 -1.22 13.18
CA VAL A 187 0.66 -0.57 12.18
C VAL A 187 -0.22 -1.62 11.49
N LEU A 188 0.36 -2.75 11.08
CA LEU A 188 -0.41 -3.84 10.48
C LEU A 188 -1.32 -4.53 11.51
N LEU A 189 -0.87 -4.71 12.75
CA LEU A 189 -1.65 -5.32 13.82
C LEU A 189 -2.92 -4.51 14.13
N PHE A 190 -2.78 -3.20 14.34
CA PHE A 190 -3.92 -2.31 14.54
C PHE A 190 -4.75 -2.18 13.27
N GLY A 191 -4.11 -2.16 12.11
CA GLY A 191 -4.79 -2.12 10.82
C GLY A 191 -5.61 -3.35 10.52
N LEU A 192 -5.19 -4.53 10.95
CA LEU A 192 -5.94 -5.77 10.80
C LEU A 192 -7.33 -5.68 11.43
N SER A 193 -7.50 -4.90 12.52
CA SER A 193 -8.80 -4.72 13.17
C SER A 193 -9.88 -4.19 12.23
N VAL A 194 -9.51 -3.36 11.25
CA VAL A 194 -10.45 -2.84 10.24
C VAL A 194 -11.07 -3.99 9.45
N TYR A 195 -10.24 -4.93 9.00
CA TYR A 195 -10.73 -6.07 8.21
C TYR A 195 -11.47 -7.09 9.07
N VAL A 196 -11.06 -7.29 10.32
CA VAL A 196 -11.79 -8.12 11.28
C VAL A 196 -13.23 -7.59 11.49
N VAL A 197 -13.37 -6.28 11.68
CA VAL A 197 -14.69 -5.65 11.85
C VAL A 197 -15.51 -5.75 10.55
N ARG A 198 -14.91 -5.43 9.39
CA ARG A 198 -15.59 -5.50 8.09
C ARG A 198 -16.03 -6.92 7.73
N LEU A 199 -15.26 -7.92 8.10
CA LEU A 199 -15.59 -9.34 7.93
C LEU A 199 -16.53 -9.86 9.03
N LYS A 200 -17.19 -8.99 9.81
CA LYS A 200 -18.09 -9.36 10.90
C LYS A 200 -17.44 -10.37 11.85
N PHE A 201 -16.27 -10.02 12.38
CA PHE A 201 -15.45 -10.88 13.24
C PHE A 201 -15.11 -12.23 12.59
N CYS A 202 -14.64 -12.18 11.34
CA CYS A 202 -14.22 -13.34 10.53
C CYS A 202 -15.35 -14.29 10.09
N THR A 203 -16.61 -14.00 10.37
CA THR A 203 -17.73 -14.84 9.88
C THR A 203 -17.91 -14.75 8.35
N GLY A 204 -17.52 -13.63 7.74
CA GLY A 204 -17.52 -13.42 6.29
C GLY A 204 -16.19 -13.77 5.61
N LEU A 205 -15.24 -14.40 6.31
CA LEU A 205 -13.95 -14.73 5.76
C LEU A 205 -14.07 -15.88 4.74
N GLN A 206 -13.65 -15.60 3.51
CA GLN A 206 -13.67 -16.60 2.44
C GLN A 206 -12.40 -17.47 2.49
N PRO A 207 -12.52 -18.80 2.34
CA PRO A 207 -11.34 -19.67 2.27
C PRO A 207 -10.50 -19.34 1.04
N ILE A 208 -9.18 -19.54 1.14
CA ILE A 208 -8.28 -19.36 0.01
C ILE A 208 -8.58 -20.46 -1.02
N PRO A 209 -8.93 -20.11 -2.27
CA PRO A 209 -9.21 -21.09 -3.28
C PRO A 209 -7.93 -21.87 -3.64
N THR A 210 -7.88 -23.12 -3.27
CA THR A 210 -6.72 -24.02 -3.47
C THR A 210 -6.37 -24.21 -4.94
N LEU A 211 -7.32 -24.06 -5.83
CA LEU A 211 -7.14 -24.21 -7.28
C LEU A 211 -6.51 -22.97 -7.96
N SER A 212 -6.61 -21.79 -7.38
CA SER A 212 -6.06 -20.57 -7.99
C SER A 212 -4.53 -20.52 -7.96
N LEU A 213 -3.89 -21.20 -6.99
CA LEU A 213 -2.43 -21.28 -6.92
C LEU A 213 -1.85 -22.21 -8.01
N ILE A 214 -2.62 -23.19 -8.49
CA ILE A 214 -2.20 -24.16 -9.51
C ILE A 214 -2.45 -23.59 -10.92
N HIS A 215 -3.53 -22.84 -11.13
CA HIS A 215 -3.88 -22.26 -12.43
C HIS A 215 -3.11 -20.98 -12.79
N ILE A 216 -2.36 -20.38 -11.90
CA ILE A 216 -1.42 -19.29 -12.21
C ILE A 216 -0.30 -19.78 -13.17
N SER A 217 -0.07 -21.09 -13.25
CA SER A 217 0.93 -21.71 -14.11
C SER A 217 0.42 -22.10 -15.51
N GLU A 218 -0.86 -21.91 -15.85
CA GLU A 218 -1.35 -22.19 -17.20
C GLU A 218 -1.04 -21.02 -18.16
N PRO A 219 -0.08 -21.21 -19.10
CA PRO A 219 0.33 -20.15 -20.05
C PRO A 219 -0.78 -19.75 -21.04
N THR A 220 -1.87 -20.52 -21.10
CA THR A 220 -3.00 -20.26 -22.01
C THR A 220 -3.87 -19.06 -21.63
N ARG A 221 -3.86 -18.62 -20.36
CA ARG A 221 -4.59 -17.41 -19.94
C ARG A 221 -3.79 -16.11 -20.09
N LEU A 222 -2.48 -16.19 -20.19
CA LEU A 222 -1.63 -15.03 -20.50
C LEU A 222 -1.83 -14.52 -21.94
N GLY A 223 -2.31 -15.35 -22.84
CA GLY A 223 -2.65 -14.98 -24.22
C GLY A 223 -3.99 -14.25 -24.37
N MET A 224 -4.87 -14.25 -23.36
CA MET A 224 -6.18 -13.56 -23.40
C MET A 224 -6.16 -12.15 -22.80
N ILE A 225 -5.03 -11.70 -22.26
CA ILE A 225 -4.84 -10.32 -21.78
C ILE A 225 -4.31 -9.40 -22.89
N SER A 226 -4.14 -9.95 -24.11
CA SER A 226 -3.56 -9.25 -25.27
C SER A 226 -4.61 -8.86 -26.31
N TYR A 227 -5.78 -8.41 -25.90
CA TYR A 227 -6.73 -7.70 -26.78
C TYR A 227 -7.47 -6.64 -26.00
#